data_e3da4559fd1a58560795f0e10841856d
#
_entry.id   e3da4559fd1a58560795f0e10841856d
#
_cell.length_a   1.000
_cell.length_b   1.000
_cell.length_c   1.000
_cell.angle_alpha   90.00
_cell.angle_beta   90.00
_cell.angle_gamma   90.00
#
_symmetry.space_group_name_H-M   'P 1'
#
loop_
_entity.id
_entity.type
_entity.pdbx_description
1 polymer ?
#
loop_
_entity_poly.entity_id
_entity_poly.type
_entity_poly.pdbx_seq_one_letter_code
_entity_poly.pdbx_strand_id
1 'polypeptide(L)'
;MAAMLFLASLTVDAAPGAHGPNGEHLDAPTSAGRTASAAPSFETRSELFEMVGRLQGGELSMLIHRYETNEPVLQAEVEIESGTLSAKAPFHSDFGDYAIADDAMLKLLASPGEHALVITVKAGDDVDLLDGVLKVPEAAHSHDGEHGHGHGIPRSAWVIAGFLALIAAGALWSRRSRRTQSAATEGAMQ
;
A
#
# COMPACT_ATOMS: atom_id res chain seq x y z
N MET A 1 10.52 48.45 39.01
CA MET A 1 10.26 47.98 37.66
C MET A 1 11.04 46.72 37.42
N ALA A 2 10.38 45.55 37.51
CA ALA A 2 11.00 44.23 37.30
C ALA A 2 10.65 43.79 35.87
N ALA A 3 11.67 43.66 35.04
CA ALA A 3 11.50 43.15 33.65
C ALA A 3 11.51 41.60 33.69
N MET A 4 10.38 41.03 33.34
CA MET A 4 10.16 39.58 33.25
C MET A 4 10.58 39.13 31.85
N LEU A 5 11.72 38.41 31.77
CA LEU A 5 12.18 37.80 30.54
C LEU A 5 11.37 36.50 30.28
N PHE A 6 10.56 36.49 29.23
CA PHE A 6 9.91 35.27 28.72
C PHE A 6 10.94 34.50 27.86
N LEU A 7 11.42 33.36 28.34
CA LEU A 7 12.14 32.38 27.50
C LEU A 7 11.09 31.60 26.71
N ALA A 8 11.02 31.85 25.41
CA ALA A 8 10.30 31.00 24.49
C ALA A 8 11.13 29.73 24.23
N SER A 9 10.67 28.58 24.70
CA SER A 9 11.24 27.28 24.37
C SER A 9 10.85 26.93 22.91
N LEU A 10 11.80 26.97 22.01
CA LEU A 10 11.65 26.42 20.66
C LEU A 10 11.76 24.90 20.76
N THR A 11 10.66 24.22 20.50
CA THR A 11 10.66 22.76 20.28
C THR A 11 11.28 22.51 18.91
N VAL A 12 12.44 21.87 18.88
CA VAL A 12 13.06 21.36 17.66
C VAL A 12 12.40 20.00 17.40
N ASP A 13 11.56 19.92 16.37
CA ASP A 13 11.09 18.65 15.84
C ASP A 13 12.28 17.96 15.14
N ALA A 14 12.62 16.75 15.62
CA ALA A 14 13.62 15.91 14.97
C ALA A 14 13.07 15.44 13.61
N ALA A 15 13.87 15.61 12.55
CA ALA A 15 13.51 15.17 11.21
C ALA A 15 13.28 13.64 11.16
N PRO A 16 12.30 13.15 10.36
CA PRO A 16 12.10 11.71 10.15
C PRO A 16 13.37 11.02 9.66
N GLY A 17 13.77 9.94 10.31
CA GLY A 17 14.96 9.16 9.96
C GLY A 17 16.08 9.14 11.00
N ALA A 18 15.83 9.57 12.24
CA ALA A 18 16.79 9.43 13.33
C ALA A 18 16.99 7.94 13.66
N HIS A 19 18.25 7.48 13.61
CA HIS A 19 18.65 6.14 14.04
C HIS A 19 19.15 6.19 15.50
N GLY A 20 18.75 5.21 16.30
CA GLY A 20 19.31 5.02 17.63
C GLY A 20 20.76 4.49 17.58
N PRO A 21 21.46 4.46 18.72
CA PRO A 21 22.86 4.05 18.80
C PRO A 21 23.14 2.60 18.37
N ASN A 22 22.10 1.77 18.25
CA ASN A 22 22.17 0.40 17.76
C ASN A 22 21.57 0.25 16.34
N GLY A 23 21.30 1.37 15.63
CA GLY A 23 20.77 1.36 14.27
C GLY A 23 19.24 1.19 14.17
N GLU A 24 18.51 1.18 15.29
CA GLU A 24 17.06 1.14 15.29
C GLU A 24 16.46 2.48 14.83
N HIS A 25 15.37 2.41 14.03
CA HIS A 25 14.58 3.58 13.63
C HIS A 25 13.74 4.05 14.83
N LEU A 26 14.01 5.24 15.35
CA LEU A 26 13.30 5.80 16.51
C LEU A 26 11.91 6.36 16.20
N ASP A 27 11.59 6.58 14.92
CA ASP A 27 10.37 7.25 14.48
C ASP A 27 9.38 6.33 13.76
N ALA A 28 9.53 5.03 13.84
CA ALA A 28 8.53 4.13 13.28
C ALA A 28 7.36 3.98 14.26
N PRO A 29 6.20 4.62 14.05
CA PRO A 29 5.00 4.07 14.62
C PRO A 29 4.91 2.65 14.05
N THR A 30 4.84 1.66 14.92
CA THR A 30 4.50 0.28 14.57
C THR A 30 3.13 0.31 13.90
N SER A 31 3.09 0.67 12.61
CA SER A 31 1.97 0.40 11.74
C SER A 31 1.96 -1.09 11.45
N ALA A 32 1.55 -1.87 12.46
CA ALA A 32 1.00 -3.18 12.22
C ALA A 32 -0.22 -3.00 11.32
N GLY A 33 -0.04 -3.20 10.03
CA GLY A 33 -1.14 -3.23 9.12
C GLY A 33 -0.94 -2.39 7.87
N ARG A 34 -0.26 -2.95 6.96
CA ARG A 34 -0.12 -2.87 5.50
C ARG A 34 1.35 -2.79 5.15
N THR A 35 2.00 -3.92 5.16
CA THR A 35 3.04 -4.15 4.17
C THR A 35 2.32 -4.09 2.82
N ALA A 36 2.26 -2.90 2.20
CA ALA A 36 2.18 -2.87 0.76
C ALA A 36 3.37 -3.72 0.34
N SER A 37 3.12 -4.93 -0.15
CA SER A 37 4.17 -5.79 -0.66
C SER A 37 4.91 -4.94 -1.68
N ALA A 38 6.18 -4.63 -1.40
CA ALA A 38 6.98 -3.91 -2.36
C ALA A 38 6.94 -4.74 -3.66
N ALA A 39 6.80 -4.06 -4.80
CA ALA A 39 6.77 -4.73 -6.09
C ALA A 39 8.00 -5.65 -6.20
N PRO A 40 7.85 -6.88 -6.72
CA PRO A 40 8.97 -7.77 -6.92
C PRO A 40 10.09 -7.07 -7.68
N SER A 41 11.32 -7.19 -7.18
CA SER A 41 12.49 -6.51 -7.76
C SER A 41 13.71 -7.40 -7.68
N PHE A 42 14.68 -7.12 -8.52
CA PHE A 42 16.00 -7.74 -8.48
C PHE A 42 17.07 -6.69 -8.74
N GLU A 43 18.25 -6.98 -8.26
CA GLU A 43 19.47 -6.21 -8.52
C GLU A 43 20.53 -7.19 -8.99
N THR A 44 21.28 -6.79 -10.00
CA THR A 44 22.39 -7.59 -10.53
C THR A 44 23.47 -6.69 -11.09
N ARG A 45 24.68 -7.25 -11.23
CA ARG A 45 25.83 -6.55 -11.78
C ARG A 45 26.80 -7.50 -12.48
N SER A 46 27.53 -6.96 -13.41
CA SER A 46 28.69 -7.56 -14.05
C SER A 46 29.93 -6.68 -13.84
N GLU A 47 30.97 -6.90 -14.61
CA GLU A 47 32.13 -6.00 -14.62
C GLU A 47 31.84 -4.66 -15.33
N LEU A 48 30.92 -4.65 -16.30
CA LEU A 48 30.60 -3.47 -17.10
C LEU A 48 29.33 -2.74 -16.65
N PHE A 49 28.34 -3.48 -16.16
CA PHE A 49 26.99 -2.94 -15.91
C PHE A 49 26.47 -3.31 -14.53
N GLU A 50 25.64 -2.43 -14.00
CA GLU A 50 24.73 -2.70 -12.89
C GLU A 50 23.29 -2.46 -13.33
N MET A 51 22.37 -3.24 -12.81
CA MET A 51 20.97 -3.21 -13.20
C MET A 51 20.05 -3.39 -11.99
N VAL A 52 18.99 -2.61 -11.97
CA VAL A 52 17.86 -2.77 -11.05
C VAL A 52 16.61 -3.00 -11.88
N GLY A 53 15.91 -4.11 -11.64
CA GLY A 53 14.65 -4.43 -12.30
C GLY A 53 13.50 -4.49 -11.32
N ARG A 54 12.31 -4.08 -11.77
CA ARG A 54 11.08 -4.07 -10.97
C ARG A 54 9.89 -4.53 -11.80
N LEU A 55 9.15 -5.51 -11.27
CA LEU A 55 7.92 -6.00 -11.88
C LEU A 55 6.73 -5.23 -11.30
N GLN A 56 6.20 -4.29 -12.07
CA GLN A 56 5.10 -3.43 -11.62
C GLN A 56 4.28 -2.92 -12.81
N GLY A 57 2.98 -2.69 -12.62
CA GLY A 57 2.14 -2.05 -13.63
C GLY A 57 1.89 -2.89 -14.89
N GLY A 58 2.21 -4.19 -14.88
CA GLY A 58 2.07 -5.06 -16.06
C GLY A 58 3.29 -5.05 -16.97
N GLU A 59 4.45 -4.64 -16.46
CA GLU A 59 5.73 -4.68 -17.16
C GLU A 59 6.89 -4.99 -16.21
N LEU A 60 8.01 -5.46 -16.75
CA LEU A 60 9.29 -5.52 -16.04
C LEU A 60 10.15 -4.36 -16.53
N SER A 61 10.23 -3.30 -15.72
CA SER A 61 11.06 -2.13 -15.99
C SER A 61 12.45 -2.29 -15.38
N MET A 62 13.49 -1.85 -16.09
CA MET A 62 14.89 -2.01 -15.73
C MET A 62 15.69 -0.75 -15.99
N LEU A 63 16.42 -0.30 -14.97
CA LEU A 63 17.43 0.75 -15.10
C LEU A 63 18.81 0.12 -15.19
N ILE A 64 19.62 0.56 -16.14
CA ILE A 64 20.98 0.04 -16.38
C ILE A 64 21.96 1.20 -16.30
N HIS A 65 23.04 0.99 -15.54
CA HIS A 65 24.14 1.95 -15.42
C HIS A 65 25.48 1.25 -15.71
N ARG A 66 26.45 2.04 -16.08
CA ARG A 66 27.85 1.57 -16.12
C ARG A 66 28.35 1.39 -14.71
N TYR A 67 28.92 0.22 -14.42
CA TYR A 67 29.34 -0.12 -13.06
C TYR A 67 30.42 0.81 -12.49
N GLU A 68 31.42 1.18 -13.31
CA GLU A 68 32.53 2.02 -12.84
C GLU A 68 32.17 3.50 -12.69
N THR A 69 31.31 4.02 -13.57
CA THR A 69 31.03 5.48 -13.66
C THR A 69 29.67 5.88 -13.16
N ASN A 70 28.78 4.88 -12.95
CA ASN A 70 27.37 5.10 -12.61
C ASN A 70 26.61 5.93 -13.68
N GLU A 71 27.14 5.99 -14.91
CA GLU A 71 26.46 6.65 -16.02
C GLU A 71 25.31 5.78 -16.55
N PRO A 72 24.15 6.35 -16.86
CA PRO A 72 23.04 5.59 -17.42
C PRO A 72 23.39 5.04 -18.79
N VAL A 73 23.06 3.78 -19.01
CA VAL A 73 23.19 3.11 -20.31
C VAL A 73 21.91 3.34 -21.08
N LEU A 74 21.97 4.15 -22.13
CA LEU A 74 20.82 4.51 -22.94
C LEU A 74 20.91 3.85 -24.32
N GLN A 75 19.76 3.45 -24.89
CA GLN A 75 19.65 2.91 -26.25
C GLN A 75 20.46 1.63 -26.51
N ALA A 76 20.74 0.84 -25.48
CA ALA A 76 21.30 -0.50 -25.63
C ALA A 76 20.27 -1.49 -26.18
N GLU A 77 20.76 -2.58 -26.78
CA GLU A 77 19.94 -3.77 -27.00
C GLU A 77 19.93 -4.60 -25.73
N VAL A 78 18.74 -4.86 -25.18
CA VAL A 78 18.57 -5.64 -23.96
C VAL A 78 17.64 -6.81 -24.24
N GLU A 79 18.07 -8.00 -23.87
CA GLU A 79 17.31 -9.23 -23.97
C GLU A 79 17.35 -9.99 -22.66
N ILE A 80 16.22 -10.51 -22.21
CA ILE A 80 16.10 -11.29 -20.98
C ILE A 80 15.60 -12.68 -21.30
N GLU A 81 16.25 -13.66 -20.71
CA GLU A 81 15.84 -15.06 -20.75
C GLU A 81 15.43 -15.52 -19.35
N SER A 82 14.34 -16.27 -19.27
CA SER A 82 13.92 -16.95 -18.05
C SER A 82 13.29 -18.31 -18.40
N GLY A 83 13.89 -19.38 -17.91
CA GLY A 83 13.50 -20.73 -18.28
C GLY A 83 13.70 -20.97 -19.80
N THR A 84 12.60 -21.16 -20.51
CA THR A 84 12.60 -21.36 -21.98
C THR A 84 12.10 -20.14 -22.76
N LEU A 85 11.80 -19.05 -22.07
CA LEU A 85 11.31 -17.83 -22.68
C LEU A 85 12.44 -16.82 -22.84
N SER A 86 12.40 -16.07 -23.93
CA SER A 86 13.25 -14.92 -24.20
C SER A 86 12.40 -13.76 -24.65
N ALA A 87 12.71 -12.55 -24.18
CA ALA A 87 12.03 -11.33 -24.58
C ALA A 87 13.02 -10.16 -24.69
N LYS A 88 12.82 -9.32 -25.70
CA LYS A 88 13.56 -8.07 -25.84
C LYS A 88 12.91 -6.99 -24.97
N ALA A 89 13.75 -6.14 -24.38
CA ALA A 89 13.34 -4.99 -23.61
C ALA A 89 13.65 -3.69 -24.38
N PRO A 90 12.67 -3.10 -25.08
CA PRO A 90 12.87 -1.83 -25.75
C PRO A 90 13.19 -0.71 -24.75
N PHE A 91 13.98 0.26 -25.22
CA PHE A 91 14.31 1.45 -24.46
C PHE A 91 13.15 2.46 -24.48
N HIS A 92 12.74 2.93 -23.31
CA HIS A 92 11.76 3.99 -23.13
C HIS A 92 12.45 5.33 -22.87
N SER A 93 12.51 6.16 -23.89
CA SER A 93 13.23 7.45 -23.82
C SER A 93 12.67 8.41 -22.79
N ASP A 94 11.36 8.30 -22.48
CA ASP A 94 10.67 9.19 -21.54
C ASP A 94 11.03 8.90 -20.09
N PHE A 95 11.35 7.63 -19.80
CA PHE A 95 11.71 7.16 -18.46
C PHE A 95 13.20 6.86 -18.30
N GLY A 96 13.92 6.69 -19.40
CA GLY A 96 15.32 6.31 -19.39
C GLY A 96 15.57 4.86 -18.98
N ASP A 97 14.55 4.01 -19.09
CA ASP A 97 14.56 2.61 -18.70
C ASP A 97 14.35 1.67 -19.90
N TYR A 98 14.43 0.38 -19.64
CA TYR A 98 14.09 -0.69 -20.56
C TYR A 98 12.92 -1.47 -20.00
N ALA A 99 11.90 -1.78 -20.80
CA ALA A 99 10.77 -2.53 -20.28
C ALA A 99 10.36 -3.69 -21.17
N ILE A 100 10.01 -4.80 -20.54
CA ILE A 100 9.37 -5.94 -21.17
C ILE A 100 7.88 -5.87 -20.92
N ALA A 101 7.10 -5.92 -22.02
CA ALA A 101 5.65 -6.03 -22.01
C ALA A 101 5.16 -7.32 -22.70
N ASP A 102 6.03 -8.33 -22.87
CA ASP A 102 5.65 -9.63 -23.43
C ASP A 102 4.78 -10.41 -22.46
N ASP A 103 3.56 -10.75 -22.86
CA ASP A 103 2.56 -11.40 -22.02
C ASP A 103 3.01 -12.76 -21.47
N ALA A 104 3.76 -13.56 -22.25
CA ALA A 104 4.21 -14.88 -21.83
C ALA A 104 5.30 -14.77 -20.77
N MET A 105 6.27 -13.88 -21.00
CA MET A 105 7.33 -13.58 -20.03
C MET A 105 6.75 -13.00 -18.75
N LEU A 106 5.87 -12.00 -18.83
CA LEU A 106 5.26 -11.37 -17.66
C LEU A 106 4.40 -12.34 -16.84
N LYS A 107 3.67 -13.23 -17.51
CA LYS A 107 2.91 -14.28 -16.84
C LYS A 107 3.81 -15.25 -16.08
N LEU A 108 4.96 -15.61 -16.64
CA LEU A 108 5.96 -16.43 -15.96
C LEU A 108 6.48 -15.69 -14.73
N LEU A 109 6.98 -14.46 -14.92
CA LEU A 109 7.63 -13.66 -13.88
C LEU A 109 6.68 -13.19 -12.77
N ALA A 110 5.37 -13.12 -13.03
CA ALA A 110 4.37 -12.77 -12.01
C ALA A 110 3.93 -13.95 -11.14
N SER A 111 4.30 -15.19 -11.51
CA SER A 111 3.96 -16.35 -10.70
C SER A 111 4.81 -16.39 -9.42
N PRO A 112 4.25 -16.84 -8.28
CA PRO A 112 5.01 -16.98 -7.05
C PRO A 112 6.21 -17.90 -7.22
N GLY A 113 7.35 -17.51 -6.64
CA GLY A 113 8.57 -18.29 -6.69
C GLY A 113 9.82 -17.46 -6.98
N GLU A 114 10.91 -18.16 -7.30
CA GLU A 114 12.18 -17.58 -7.72
C GLU A 114 12.36 -17.82 -9.22
N HIS A 115 12.55 -16.74 -9.97
CA HIS A 115 12.79 -16.76 -11.41
C HIS A 115 14.24 -16.37 -11.70
N ALA A 116 15.02 -17.33 -12.17
CA ALA A 116 16.36 -17.05 -12.66
C ALA A 116 16.28 -16.27 -13.99
N LEU A 117 17.04 -15.19 -14.08
CA LEU A 117 17.11 -14.32 -15.24
C LEU A 117 18.52 -14.31 -15.78
N VAL A 118 18.66 -14.46 -17.08
CA VAL A 118 19.90 -14.19 -17.81
C VAL A 118 19.63 -12.98 -18.70
N ILE A 119 20.41 -11.91 -18.50
CA ILE A 119 20.19 -10.65 -19.19
C ILE A 119 21.40 -10.35 -20.05
N THR A 120 21.18 -10.23 -21.36
CA THR A 120 22.20 -9.79 -22.31
C THR A 120 22.05 -8.30 -22.55
N VAL A 121 23.09 -7.53 -22.29
CA VAL A 121 23.16 -6.08 -22.55
C VAL A 121 24.22 -5.84 -23.63
N LYS A 122 23.82 -5.15 -24.70
CA LYS A 122 24.72 -4.71 -25.76
C LYS A 122 24.63 -3.20 -25.95
N ALA A 123 25.66 -2.51 -25.48
CA ALA A 123 25.76 -1.05 -25.47
C ALA A 123 26.95 -0.57 -26.30
N GLY A 124 26.73 -0.33 -27.60
CA GLY A 124 27.80 -0.05 -28.55
C GLY A 124 28.68 -1.27 -28.77
N ASP A 125 29.96 -1.15 -28.48
CA ASP A 125 30.95 -2.25 -28.62
C ASP A 125 31.00 -3.16 -27.38
N ASP A 126 30.38 -2.73 -26.26
CA ASP A 126 30.34 -3.48 -25.00
C ASP A 126 29.18 -4.47 -25.02
N VAL A 127 29.49 -5.74 -24.76
CA VAL A 127 28.49 -6.81 -24.63
C VAL A 127 28.79 -7.58 -23.36
N ASP A 128 27.78 -7.75 -22.51
CA ASP A 128 27.93 -8.50 -21.27
C ASP A 128 26.65 -9.25 -20.88
N LEU A 129 26.80 -10.25 -20.03
CA LEU A 129 25.71 -11.03 -19.46
C LEU A 129 25.63 -10.79 -17.95
N LEU A 130 24.40 -10.58 -17.47
CA LEU A 130 24.11 -10.43 -16.06
C LEU A 130 23.17 -11.56 -15.63
N ASP A 131 23.48 -12.18 -14.50
CA ASP A 131 22.63 -13.17 -13.88
C ASP A 131 21.83 -12.52 -12.74
N GLY A 132 20.51 -12.66 -12.76
CA GLY A 132 19.61 -12.11 -11.76
C GLY A 132 18.63 -13.14 -11.24
N VAL A 133 18.03 -12.86 -10.09
CA VAL A 133 16.93 -13.66 -9.54
C VAL A 133 15.81 -12.74 -9.09
N LEU A 134 14.66 -12.83 -9.77
CA LEU A 134 13.45 -12.16 -9.37
C LEU A 134 12.68 -13.06 -8.37
N LYS A 135 12.44 -12.54 -7.16
CA LYS A 135 11.67 -13.25 -6.14
C LYS A 135 10.27 -12.67 -6.04
N VAL A 136 9.28 -13.50 -6.31
CA VAL A 136 7.87 -13.16 -6.20
C VAL A 136 7.29 -13.88 -4.99
N PRO A 137 6.89 -13.15 -3.95
CA PRO A 137 6.30 -13.77 -2.77
C PRO A 137 4.99 -14.47 -3.15
N GLU A 138 4.75 -15.63 -2.54
CA GLU A 138 3.44 -16.23 -2.57
C GLU A 138 2.44 -15.22 -1.98
N ALA A 139 1.37 -14.91 -2.72
CA ALA A 139 0.32 -14.07 -2.18
C ALA A 139 -0.10 -14.72 -0.85
N ALA A 140 0.13 -14.02 0.27
CA ALA A 140 -0.37 -14.47 1.53
C ALA A 140 -1.87 -14.71 1.31
N HIS A 141 -2.28 -15.97 1.26
CA HIS A 141 -3.69 -16.31 1.37
C HIS A 141 -4.10 -15.68 2.69
N SER A 142 -4.72 -14.49 2.62
CA SER A 142 -5.55 -14.04 3.70
C SER A 142 -6.50 -15.23 3.89
N HIS A 143 -6.21 -16.05 4.90
CA HIS A 143 -7.25 -16.80 5.53
C HIS A 143 -8.22 -15.72 5.99
N ASP A 144 -9.13 -15.34 5.10
CA ASP A 144 -10.43 -14.89 5.52
C ASP A 144 -10.94 -16.04 6.39
N GLY A 145 -10.44 -16.02 7.64
CA GLY A 145 -11.12 -16.72 8.70
C GLY A 145 -12.53 -16.22 8.51
N GLU A 146 -13.39 -17.11 8.14
CA GLU A 146 -14.83 -17.02 8.14
C GLU A 146 -15.25 -16.50 9.52
N HIS A 147 -14.98 -15.21 9.73
CA HIS A 147 -15.65 -14.45 10.74
C HIS A 147 -17.05 -14.33 10.21
N GLY A 148 -17.86 -15.34 10.62
CA GLY A 148 -19.28 -15.31 10.44
C GLY A 148 -19.74 -13.89 10.67
N HIS A 149 -20.27 -13.26 9.64
CA HIS A 149 -20.97 -12.00 9.74
C HIS A 149 -22.20 -12.26 10.61
N GLY A 150 -21.99 -12.40 11.91
CA GLY A 150 -23.02 -12.08 12.86
C GLY A 150 -23.37 -10.63 12.58
N HIS A 151 -24.51 -10.38 11.97
CA HIS A 151 -25.11 -9.07 11.85
C HIS A 151 -25.40 -8.55 13.27
N GLY A 152 -24.33 -8.23 14.00
CA GLY A 152 -24.42 -7.46 15.24
C GLY A 152 -24.97 -6.11 14.87
N ILE A 153 -26.24 -5.90 15.18
CA ILE A 153 -26.90 -4.60 15.04
C ILE A 153 -26.00 -3.57 15.73
N PRO A 154 -25.49 -2.56 15.01
CA PRO A 154 -24.55 -1.60 15.57
C PRO A 154 -25.17 -0.98 16.82
N ARG A 155 -24.38 -0.80 17.87
CA ARG A 155 -24.85 -0.24 19.16
C ARG A 155 -25.66 1.05 18.99
N SER A 156 -25.41 1.82 17.93
CA SER A 156 -26.19 2.99 17.54
C SER A 156 -27.65 2.67 17.17
N ALA A 157 -27.93 1.49 16.62
CA ALA A 157 -29.30 1.09 16.28
C ALA A 157 -30.16 0.84 17.53
N TRP A 158 -29.58 0.38 18.62
CA TRP A 158 -30.27 0.22 19.90
C TRP A 158 -30.62 1.56 20.54
N VAL A 159 -29.77 2.58 20.39
CA VAL A 159 -30.02 3.93 20.87
C VAL A 159 -31.20 4.58 20.12
N ILE A 160 -31.26 4.40 18.79
CA ILE A 160 -32.36 4.90 17.96
C ILE A 160 -33.65 4.18 18.27
N ALA A 161 -33.63 2.85 18.44
CA ALA A 161 -34.82 2.08 18.83
C ALA A 161 -35.35 2.49 20.22
N GLY A 162 -34.46 2.73 21.18
CA GLY A 162 -34.82 3.22 22.50
C GLY A 162 -35.48 4.60 22.46
N PHE A 163 -34.96 5.52 21.64
CA PHE A 163 -35.52 6.87 21.48
C PHE A 163 -36.90 6.83 20.83
N LEU A 164 -37.12 6.00 19.81
CA LEU A 164 -38.42 5.82 19.18
C LEU A 164 -39.45 5.21 20.12
N ALA A 165 -39.06 4.25 20.97
CA ALA A 165 -39.91 3.66 21.98
C ALA A 165 -40.37 4.70 23.01
N LEU A 166 -39.49 5.60 23.45
CA LEU A 166 -39.82 6.68 24.38
C LEU A 166 -40.80 7.69 23.79
N ILE A 167 -40.62 8.06 22.51
CA ILE A 167 -41.55 8.96 21.80
C ILE A 167 -42.94 8.31 21.66
N ALA A 168 -42.99 7.01 21.32
CA ALA A 168 -44.25 6.29 21.22
C ALA A 168 -44.98 6.18 22.57
N ALA A 169 -44.25 5.90 23.64
CA ALA A 169 -44.80 5.85 24.99
C ALA A 169 -45.35 7.23 25.46
N GLY A 170 -44.62 8.33 25.16
CA GLY A 170 -45.07 9.69 25.41
C GLY A 170 -46.32 10.07 24.64
N ALA A 171 -46.44 9.67 23.39
CA ALA A 171 -47.61 9.91 22.55
C ALA A 171 -48.84 9.11 23.01
N LEU A 172 -48.64 7.88 23.47
CA LEU A 172 -49.73 7.08 24.06
C LEU A 172 -50.21 7.63 25.37
N TRP A 173 -49.29 8.11 26.22
CA TRP A 173 -49.66 8.72 27.51
C TRP A 173 -50.42 10.05 27.32
N SER A 174 -49.98 10.89 26.37
CA SER A 174 -50.66 12.14 26.07
C SER A 174 -52.09 11.94 25.50
N ARG A 175 -52.30 10.88 24.72
CA ARG A 175 -53.63 10.49 24.22
C ARG A 175 -54.53 9.98 25.33
N ARG A 176 -53.98 9.27 26.32
CA ARG A 176 -54.74 8.74 27.43
C ARG A 176 -55.15 9.84 28.40
N SER A 177 -54.28 10.82 28.66
CA SER A 177 -54.59 11.97 29.52
C SER A 177 -55.66 12.91 28.94
N ARG A 178 -55.71 13.04 27.58
CA ARG A 178 -56.75 13.83 26.92
C ARG A 178 -58.14 13.17 26.98
N ARG A 179 -58.22 11.83 27.01
CA ARG A 179 -59.49 11.10 27.12
C ARG A 179 -60.10 11.21 28.51
N THR A 180 -59.31 11.32 29.54
CA THR A 180 -59.79 11.48 30.93
C THR A 180 -60.29 12.89 31.20
N GLN A 181 -59.83 13.93 30.51
CA GLN A 181 -60.33 15.30 30.65
C GLN A 181 -61.68 15.51 29.93
N SER A 182 -61.94 14.84 28.79
CA SER A 182 -63.23 14.95 28.09
C SER A 182 -64.42 14.33 28.92
N ALA A 183 -64.11 13.27 29.68
CA ALA A 183 -65.16 12.64 30.53
C ALA A 183 -65.54 13.44 31.77
N ALA A 184 -64.67 14.36 32.23
CA ALA A 184 -64.97 15.21 33.42
C ALA A 184 -65.83 16.45 33.13
N THR A 185 -65.90 16.86 31.83
CA THR A 185 -66.62 18.07 31.42
C THR A 185 -68.13 17.77 31.11
N GLU A 186 -68.48 16.50 30.86
CA GLU A 186 -69.87 16.10 30.54
C GLU A 186 -70.67 15.74 31.74
N GLY A 187 -70.05 15.56 32.96
CA GLY A 187 -70.74 15.28 34.22
C GLY A 187 -71.10 16.51 35.05
N ALA A 188 -70.81 17.76 34.62
CA ALA A 188 -71.03 18.98 35.39
C ALA A 188 -72.26 19.81 34.89
N MET A 189 -73.09 19.24 34.00
CA MET A 189 -74.26 19.93 33.45
C MET A 189 -75.50 19.01 33.47
N GLN A 190 -75.85 18.55 34.69
CA GLN A 190 -77.19 18.04 35.02
C GLN A 190 -77.54 18.52 36.44
#